data_b755208cb59c9b63a03a1d99b68bc2c4
#
_entry.id   b755208cb59c9b63a03a1d99b68bc2c4
#
_cell.length_a   1.000
_cell.length_b   1.000
_cell.length_c   1.000
_cell.angle_alpha   90.00
_cell.angle_beta   90.00
_cell.angle_gamma   90.00
#
_symmetry.space_group_name_H-M   'P 1'
#
loop_
_entity.id
_entity.type
_entity.pdbx_description
1 polymer ?
#
loop_
_entity_poly.entity_id
_entity_poly.type
_entity_poly.pdbx_seq_one_letter_code
_entity_poly.pdbx_strand_id
1 'polypeptide(L)'
;MKAVVLVAGKGTRMEPLTSSCPKVMLQAANKPILEHILDSAVEAGIDGFVFITGYLEEQIRKYFGDGSKWGVSIEYVQQKEQLGTANAIGCAKGYVDGAFLVLNGDMLIEQEDLKALLSRTEEAVICVKEVENPSDFGVLETENNRVVRIIEKPKNPPTNLAN
;
A
#
# COMPACT_ATOMS: atom_id res chain seq x y z
N MET A 1 -10.36 -6.24 -10.93
CA MET A 1 -9.27 -6.76 -10.03
C MET A 1 -9.36 -6.04 -8.71
N LYS A 2 -9.13 -6.72 -7.56
CA LYS A 2 -9.14 -6.07 -6.24
C LYS A 2 -7.76 -5.53 -5.85
N ALA A 3 -7.74 -4.41 -5.10
CA ALA A 3 -6.55 -3.91 -4.42
C ALA A 3 -6.66 -4.10 -2.89
N VAL A 4 -5.61 -4.64 -2.29
CA VAL A 4 -5.43 -4.72 -0.84
C VAL A 4 -4.61 -3.51 -0.40
N VAL A 5 -5.19 -2.63 0.42
CA VAL A 5 -4.54 -1.38 0.84
C VAL A 5 -4.20 -1.45 2.33
N LEU A 6 -2.91 -1.31 2.64
CA LEU A 6 -2.39 -1.46 3.98
C LEU A 6 -2.45 -0.11 4.73
N VAL A 7 -3.40 0.01 5.67
CA VAL A 7 -3.68 1.25 6.41
C VAL A 7 -3.74 1.06 7.93
N ALA A 8 -3.20 -0.06 8.45
CA ALA A 8 -3.25 -0.39 9.87
C ALA A 8 -2.24 0.37 10.75
N GLY A 9 -1.23 1.00 10.14
CA GLY A 9 -0.09 1.58 10.85
C GLY A 9 -0.43 2.82 11.69
N LYS A 10 0.19 2.94 12.88
CA LYS A 10 0.03 4.09 13.78
C LYS A 10 0.73 5.37 13.31
N GLY A 11 1.77 5.26 12.49
CA GLY A 11 2.52 6.42 12.01
C GLY A 11 3.29 7.15 13.10
N THR A 12 3.82 6.46 14.11
CA THR A 12 4.47 7.03 15.31
C THR A 12 5.61 8.03 15.03
N ARG A 13 6.30 7.85 13.90
CA ARG A 13 7.36 8.79 13.45
C ARG A 13 6.85 10.19 13.09
N MET A 14 5.53 10.35 12.91
CA MET A 14 4.88 11.61 12.56
C MET A 14 4.12 12.24 13.72
N GLU A 15 4.30 11.76 14.96
CA GLU A 15 3.71 12.42 16.12
C GLU A 15 4.25 13.86 16.28
N PRO A 16 3.41 14.81 16.71
CA PRO A 16 2.05 14.63 17.26
C PRO A 16 0.93 14.57 16.21
N LEU A 17 1.20 14.72 14.92
CA LEU A 17 0.17 14.78 13.86
C LEU A 17 -0.71 13.52 13.83
N THR A 18 -0.12 12.37 14.13
CA THR A 18 -0.80 11.07 14.11
C THR A 18 -1.38 10.63 15.46
N SER A 19 -1.31 11.47 16.50
CA SER A 19 -1.87 11.12 17.81
C SER A 19 -3.40 10.98 17.81
N SER A 20 -4.10 11.73 16.95
CA SER A 20 -5.56 11.73 16.84
C SER A 20 -6.09 11.50 15.43
N CYS A 21 -5.19 11.25 14.46
CA CYS A 21 -5.52 11.05 13.06
C CYS A 21 -4.65 9.93 12.47
N PRO A 22 -5.21 8.92 11.78
CA PRO A 22 -4.40 7.94 11.07
C PRO A 22 -3.48 8.65 10.07
N LYS A 23 -2.23 8.20 9.90
CA LYS A 23 -1.27 8.78 8.96
C LYS A 23 -1.88 8.95 7.55
N VAL A 24 -2.61 7.95 7.09
CA VAL A 24 -3.23 7.90 5.76
C VAL A 24 -4.39 8.90 5.60
N MET A 25 -4.92 9.43 6.71
CA MET A 25 -5.97 10.45 6.75
C MET A 25 -5.44 11.88 6.87
N LEU A 26 -4.12 12.06 7.01
CA LEU A 26 -3.51 13.39 6.96
C LEU A 26 -3.78 14.04 5.60
N GLN A 27 -4.09 15.34 5.63
CA GLN A 27 -4.48 16.10 4.44
C GLN A 27 -3.25 16.46 3.59
N ALA A 28 -3.32 16.15 2.32
CA ALA A 28 -2.39 16.63 1.28
C ALA A 28 -3.23 17.20 0.13
N ALA A 29 -2.98 18.45 -0.27
CA ALA A 29 -3.74 19.14 -1.32
C ALA A 29 -5.28 19.03 -1.12
N ASN A 30 -5.76 19.31 0.10
CA ASN A 30 -7.17 19.36 0.51
C ASN A 30 -7.94 18.04 0.53
N LYS A 31 -7.26 16.88 0.42
CA LYS A 31 -7.88 15.57 0.62
C LYS A 31 -6.92 14.60 1.32
N PRO A 32 -7.42 13.54 1.99
CA PRO A 32 -6.56 12.56 2.65
C PRO A 32 -5.56 11.90 1.69
N ILE A 33 -4.37 11.57 2.20
CA ILE A 33 -3.34 10.83 1.43
C ILE A 33 -3.97 9.55 0.81
N LEU A 34 -4.77 8.81 1.58
CA LEU A 34 -5.42 7.59 1.11
C LEU A 34 -6.40 7.85 -0.05
N GLU A 35 -7.04 9.02 -0.11
CA GLU A 35 -7.95 9.36 -1.22
C GLU A 35 -7.17 9.55 -2.53
N HIS A 36 -5.96 10.14 -2.49
CA HIS A 36 -5.13 10.23 -3.69
C HIS A 36 -4.77 8.84 -4.24
N ILE A 37 -4.44 7.90 -3.33
CA ILE A 37 -4.11 6.52 -3.71
C ILE A 37 -5.35 5.82 -4.31
N LEU A 38 -6.52 6.01 -3.68
CA LEU A 38 -7.78 5.46 -4.18
C LEU A 38 -8.10 6.01 -5.57
N ASP A 39 -8.00 7.33 -5.78
CA ASP A 39 -8.28 7.97 -7.06
C ASP A 39 -7.36 7.41 -8.16
N SER A 40 -6.04 7.36 -7.94
CA SER A 40 -5.08 6.79 -8.90
C SER A 40 -5.40 5.33 -9.24
N ALA A 41 -5.81 4.53 -8.24
CA ALA A 41 -6.15 3.12 -8.45
C ALA A 41 -7.48 2.97 -9.22
N VAL A 42 -8.48 3.79 -8.93
CA VAL A 42 -9.76 3.82 -9.67
C VAL A 42 -9.54 4.22 -11.13
N GLU A 43 -8.74 5.26 -11.37
CA GLU A 43 -8.37 5.70 -12.72
C GLU A 43 -7.55 4.65 -13.50
N ALA A 44 -6.81 3.78 -12.77
CA ALA A 44 -6.12 2.63 -13.36
C ALA A 44 -7.06 1.42 -13.62
N GLY A 45 -8.35 1.51 -13.23
CA GLY A 45 -9.36 0.48 -13.49
C GLY A 45 -9.57 -0.52 -12.35
N ILE A 46 -9.15 -0.21 -11.13
CA ILE A 46 -9.46 -1.00 -9.94
C ILE A 46 -10.85 -0.63 -9.45
N ASP A 47 -11.71 -1.61 -9.24
CA ASP A 47 -13.13 -1.45 -8.86
C ASP A 47 -13.49 -2.04 -7.48
N GLY A 48 -12.56 -2.78 -6.87
CA GLY A 48 -12.75 -3.36 -5.55
C GLY A 48 -11.53 -3.17 -4.66
N PHE A 49 -11.78 -2.84 -3.40
CA PHE A 49 -10.72 -2.56 -2.42
C PHE A 49 -10.94 -3.36 -1.13
N VAL A 50 -9.85 -3.83 -0.53
CA VAL A 50 -9.82 -4.41 0.80
C VAL A 50 -8.86 -3.58 1.65
N PHE A 51 -9.40 -2.76 2.53
CA PHE A 51 -8.60 -1.94 3.44
C PHE A 51 -8.22 -2.74 4.68
N ILE A 52 -6.93 -2.99 4.86
CA ILE A 52 -6.42 -3.64 6.08
C ILE A 52 -6.20 -2.54 7.12
N THR A 53 -7.13 -2.44 8.04
CA THR A 53 -7.26 -1.37 9.02
C THR A 53 -6.70 -1.75 10.40
N GLY A 54 -6.52 -0.78 11.27
CA GLY A 54 -6.04 -0.98 12.64
C GLY A 54 -6.23 0.28 13.48
N TYR A 55 -5.18 1.07 13.63
CA TYR A 55 -5.22 2.27 14.44
C TYR A 55 -6.24 3.31 13.93
N LEU A 56 -7.18 3.72 14.80
CA LEU A 56 -8.24 4.70 14.50
C LEU A 56 -9.07 4.38 13.24
N GLU A 57 -9.33 3.10 12.99
CA GLU A 57 -10.02 2.62 11.78
C GLU A 57 -11.39 3.28 11.55
N GLU A 58 -12.07 3.70 12.61
CA GLU A 58 -13.38 4.36 12.54
C GLU A 58 -13.36 5.65 11.70
N GLN A 59 -12.23 6.38 11.72
CA GLN A 59 -12.08 7.59 10.89
C GLN A 59 -11.98 7.24 9.42
N ILE A 60 -11.29 6.14 9.08
CA ILE A 60 -11.17 5.65 7.71
C ILE A 60 -12.54 5.18 7.22
N ARG A 61 -13.22 4.34 8.01
CA ARG A 61 -14.57 3.83 7.69
C ARG A 61 -15.58 4.96 7.51
N LYS A 62 -15.55 5.96 8.39
CA LYS A 62 -16.45 7.12 8.33
C LYS A 62 -16.26 7.94 7.05
N TYR A 63 -15.01 8.07 6.59
CA TYR A 63 -14.69 8.87 5.41
C TYR A 63 -15.02 8.15 4.10
N PHE A 64 -14.58 6.91 3.98
CA PHE A 64 -14.66 6.16 2.73
C PHE A 64 -15.95 5.35 2.58
N GLY A 65 -16.64 5.04 3.68
CA GLY A 65 -17.88 4.27 3.65
C GLY A 65 -17.71 2.91 2.97
N ASP A 66 -18.65 2.58 2.11
CA ASP A 66 -18.63 1.37 1.27
C ASP A 66 -17.94 1.57 -0.09
N GLY A 67 -17.43 2.78 -0.37
CA GLY A 67 -16.79 3.13 -1.64
C GLY A 67 -17.72 3.66 -2.71
N SER A 68 -19.04 3.67 -2.50
CA SER A 68 -20.04 4.10 -3.49
C SER A 68 -19.81 5.53 -4.02
N LYS A 69 -19.27 6.42 -3.19
CA LYS A 69 -18.88 7.79 -3.58
C LYS A 69 -17.89 7.82 -4.76
N TRP A 70 -17.04 6.80 -4.87
CA TRP A 70 -16.03 6.65 -5.95
C TRP A 70 -16.45 5.63 -7.02
N GLY A 71 -17.65 5.06 -6.91
CA GLY A 71 -18.13 4.04 -7.84
C GLY A 71 -17.45 2.69 -7.70
N VAL A 72 -16.88 2.39 -6.53
CA VAL A 72 -16.16 1.16 -6.21
C VAL A 72 -16.74 0.46 -4.98
N SER A 73 -16.27 -0.74 -4.68
CA SER A 73 -16.58 -1.43 -3.42
C SER A 73 -15.38 -1.39 -2.48
N ILE A 74 -15.61 -1.09 -1.19
CA ILE A 74 -14.57 -1.11 -0.15
C ILE A 74 -14.99 -2.06 0.97
N GLU A 75 -14.19 -3.08 1.18
CA GLU A 75 -14.29 -3.99 2.32
C GLU A 75 -13.20 -3.66 3.35
N TYR A 76 -13.47 -3.88 4.63
CA TYR A 76 -12.56 -3.53 5.72
C TYR A 76 -12.23 -4.76 6.54
N VAL A 77 -10.95 -5.01 6.74
CA VAL A 77 -10.44 -6.12 7.53
C VAL A 77 -9.48 -5.61 8.59
N GLN A 78 -9.78 -5.84 9.85
CA GLN A 78 -8.94 -5.38 10.95
C GLN A 78 -7.71 -6.28 11.12
N GLN A 79 -6.52 -5.70 11.06
CA GLN A 79 -5.29 -6.34 11.52
C GLN A 79 -5.21 -6.23 13.05
N LYS A 80 -5.55 -7.30 13.75
CA LYS A 80 -5.58 -7.32 15.23
C LYS A 80 -4.20 -7.15 15.85
N GLU A 81 -3.19 -7.77 15.26
CA GLU A 81 -1.80 -7.73 15.72
C GLU A 81 -0.91 -7.23 14.59
N GLN A 82 -0.10 -6.21 14.85
CA GLN A 82 0.78 -5.60 13.86
C GLN A 82 2.08 -6.42 13.70
N LEU A 83 1.99 -7.58 13.07
CA LEU A 83 3.11 -8.51 12.86
C LEU A 83 3.84 -8.29 11.51
N GLY A 84 3.72 -7.09 10.95
CA GLY A 84 4.40 -6.70 9.72
C GLY A 84 3.52 -6.81 8.47
N THR A 85 4.11 -6.45 7.32
CA THR A 85 3.43 -6.32 6.02
C THR A 85 2.85 -7.64 5.52
N ALA A 86 3.60 -8.73 5.61
CA ALA A 86 3.13 -10.06 5.17
C ALA A 86 1.90 -10.52 5.99
N ASN A 87 1.88 -10.25 7.30
CA ASN A 87 0.72 -10.53 8.14
C ASN A 87 -0.48 -9.69 7.72
N ALA A 88 -0.28 -8.39 7.44
CA ALA A 88 -1.34 -7.51 6.97
C ALA A 88 -1.95 -8.02 5.64
N ILE A 89 -1.11 -8.38 4.67
CA ILE A 89 -1.56 -8.98 3.41
C ILE A 89 -2.34 -10.29 3.67
N GLY A 90 -1.85 -11.12 4.59
CA GLY A 90 -2.50 -12.37 4.99
C GLY A 90 -3.92 -12.18 5.55
N CYS A 91 -4.23 -11.02 6.15
CA CYS A 91 -5.59 -10.68 6.61
C CYS A 91 -6.60 -10.59 5.44
N ALA A 92 -6.13 -10.31 4.22
CA ALA A 92 -7.00 -10.26 3.04
C ALA A 92 -7.41 -11.65 2.52
N LYS A 93 -6.90 -12.75 3.11
CA LYS A 93 -7.27 -14.11 2.72
C LYS A 93 -8.79 -14.31 2.86
N GLY A 94 -9.42 -14.75 1.75
CA GLY A 94 -10.88 -14.91 1.67
C GLY A 94 -11.64 -13.66 1.19
N TYR A 95 -10.96 -12.53 1.01
CA TYR A 95 -11.51 -11.30 0.44
C TYR A 95 -11.03 -11.06 -0.99
N VAL A 96 -9.98 -11.74 -1.40
CA VAL A 96 -9.41 -11.69 -2.75
C VAL A 96 -9.35 -13.09 -3.36
N ASP A 97 -9.63 -13.17 -4.66
CA ASP A 97 -9.54 -14.38 -5.47
C ASP A 97 -8.65 -14.10 -6.69
N GLY A 98 -7.71 -15.00 -6.97
CA GLY A 98 -6.76 -14.85 -8.08
C GLY A 98 -5.73 -13.72 -7.85
N ALA A 99 -5.36 -13.03 -8.92
CA ALA A 99 -4.39 -11.93 -8.84
C ALA A 99 -5.01 -10.68 -8.19
N PHE A 100 -4.25 -10.04 -7.33
CA PHE A 100 -4.63 -8.79 -6.64
C PHE A 100 -3.43 -7.85 -6.54
N LEU A 101 -3.72 -6.57 -6.40
CA LEU A 101 -2.73 -5.52 -6.17
C LEU A 101 -2.55 -5.30 -4.66
N VAL A 102 -1.33 -5.02 -4.22
CA VAL A 102 -1.05 -4.56 -2.84
C VAL A 102 -0.54 -3.13 -2.90
N LEU A 103 -1.16 -2.24 -2.13
CA LEU A 103 -0.78 -0.83 -2.02
C LEU A 103 -0.49 -0.47 -0.56
N ASN A 104 0.62 0.23 -0.32
CA ASN A 104 0.84 0.91 0.95
C ASN A 104 -0.03 2.17 1.00
N GLY A 105 -0.81 2.34 2.06
CA GLY A 105 -1.78 3.44 2.20
C GLY A 105 -1.15 4.83 2.41
N ASP A 106 0.18 4.93 2.42
CA ASP A 106 0.94 6.16 2.64
C ASP A 106 1.94 6.47 1.52
N MET A 107 1.86 5.76 0.40
CA MET A 107 2.74 5.92 -0.76
C MET A 107 1.93 6.35 -1.97
N LEU A 108 2.18 7.57 -2.44
CA LEU A 108 1.57 8.05 -3.67
C LEU A 108 2.18 7.32 -4.88
N ILE A 109 1.31 6.89 -5.79
CA ILE A 109 1.69 6.20 -7.01
C ILE A 109 0.92 6.81 -8.19
N GLU A 110 1.62 7.02 -9.28
CA GLU A 110 1.02 7.57 -10.49
C GLU A 110 0.15 6.52 -11.21
N GLN A 111 -0.89 6.97 -11.90
CA GLN A 111 -1.81 6.12 -12.64
C GLN A 111 -1.07 5.28 -13.70
N GLU A 112 -0.09 5.87 -14.37
CA GLU A 112 0.72 5.24 -15.41
C GLU A 112 1.52 4.05 -14.86
N ASP A 113 2.12 4.21 -13.69
CA ASP A 113 2.88 3.15 -13.00
C ASP A 113 1.95 1.99 -12.61
N LEU A 114 0.74 2.31 -12.10
CA LEU A 114 -0.28 1.31 -11.81
C LEU A 114 -0.72 0.55 -13.06
N LYS A 115 -0.97 1.24 -14.17
CA LYS A 115 -1.33 0.61 -15.45
C LYS A 115 -0.21 -0.28 -15.97
N ALA A 116 1.03 0.18 -15.87
CA ALA A 116 2.19 -0.62 -16.25
C ALA A 116 2.30 -1.90 -15.41
N LEU A 117 2.11 -1.79 -14.09
CA LEU A 117 2.10 -2.93 -13.18
C LEU A 117 0.97 -3.92 -13.50
N LEU A 118 -0.25 -3.42 -13.73
CA LEU A 118 -1.43 -4.23 -14.01
C LEU A 118 -1.38 -4.93 -15.39
N SER A 119 -0.56 -4.44 -16.31
CA SER A 119 -0.33 -5.08 -17.61
C SER A 119 0.60 -6.28 -17.55
N ARG A 120 1.27 -6.52 -16.43
CA ARG A 120 2.20 -7.63 -16.25
C ARG A 120 1.46 -8.94 -16.06
N THR A 121 2.07 -10.05 -16.53
CA THR A 121 1.50 -11.40 -16.49
C THR A 121 2.29 -12.38 -15.64
N GLU A 122 3.35 -11.91 -15.01
CA GLU A 122 4.16 -12.71 -14.09
C GLU A 122 3.38 -13.06 -12.82
N GLU A 123 3.74 -14.16 -12.16
CA GLU A 123 3.07 -14.61 -10.93
C GLU A 123 3.13 -13.59 -9.79
N ALA A 124 4.25 -12.84 -9.70
CA ALA A 124 4.42 -11.75 -8.75
C ALA A 124 5.30 -10.66 -9.37
N VAL A 125 4.89 -9.41 -9.20
CA VAL A 125 5.59 -8.21 -9.69
C VAL A 125 5.68 -7.22 -8.54
N ILE A 126 6.83 -6.55 -8.41
CA ILE A 126 7.06 -5.52 -7.41
C ILE A 126 7.54 -4.24 -8.10
N CYS A 127 6.98 -3.10 -7.71
CA CYS A 127 7.49 -1.79 -8.10
C CYS A 127 8.72 -1.44 -7.28
N VAL A 128 9.75 -0.95 -7.94
CA VAL A 128 10.99 -0.51 -7.30
C VAL A 128 11.42 0.85 -7.86
N LYS A 129 12.17 1.58 -7.05
CA LYS A 129 12.77 2.85 -7.43
C LYS A 129 14.26 2.86 -7.10
N GLU A 130 15.06 3.48 -7.94
CA GLU A 130 16.43 3.84 -7.59
C GLU A 130 16.44 4.97 -6.56
N VAL A 131 17.20 4.78 -5.48
CA VAL A 131 17.30 5.73 -4.36
C VAL A 131 18.75 6.06 -4.06
N GLU A 132 19.00 7.28 -3.56
CA GLU A 132 20.36 7.73 -3.19
C GLU A 132 20.86 7.07 -1.89
N ASN A 133 19.96 6.82 -0.93
CA ASN A 133 20.26 6.25 0.38
C ASN A 133 19.57 4.91 0.59
N PRO A 134 19.98 3.83 -0.08
CA PRO A 134 19.30 2.54 -0.03
C PRO A 134 19.28 1.89 1.36
N SER A 135 20.20 2.26 2.25
CA SER A 135 20.21 1.76 3.64
C SER A 135 18.97 2.14 4.47
N ASP A 136 18.17 3.08 4.00
CA ASP A 136 16.93 3.50 4.68
C ASP A 136 15.70 2.66 4.30
N PHE A 137 15.82 1.79 3.30
CA PHE A 137 14.74 1.06 2.65
C PHE A 137 14.95 -0.45 2.61
N GLY A 138 13.92 -1.18 2.21
CA GLY A 138 14.04 -2.55 1.74
C GLY A 138 14.72 -2.57 0.37
N VAL A 139 15.91 -3.16 0.29
CA VAL A 139 16.73 -3.20 -0.93
C VAL A 139 16.61 -4.54 -1.61
N LEU A 140 16.50 -4.52 -2.94
CA LEU A 140 16.33 -5.72 -3.74
C LEU A 140 17.65 -6.16 -4.39
N GLU A 141 17.93 -7.45 -4.29
CA GLU A 141 18.89 -8.14 -5.17
C GLU A 141 18.11 -8.76 -6.34
N THR A 142 18.61 -8.57 -7.55
CA THR A 142 17.96 -9.09 -8.76
C THR A 142 18.95 -9.87 -9.63
N GLU A 143 18.49 -10.95 -10.25
CA GLU A 143 19.18 -11.70 -11.29
C GLU A 143 18.26 -11.83 -12.50
N ASN A 144 18.72 -11.42 -13.68
CA ASN A 144 17.94 -11.47 -14.92
C ASN A 144 16.53 -10.86 -14.78
N ASN A 145 16.42 -9.68 -14.17
CA ASN A 145 15.18 -8.99 -13.84
C ASN A 145 14.22 -9.76 -12.91
N ARG A 146 14.72 -10.76 -12.19
CA ARG A 146 13.96 -11.46 -11.14
C ARG A 146 14.51 -11.10 -9.78
N VAL A 147 13.60 -10.81 -8.84
CA VAL A 147 13.95 -10.57 -7.45
C VAL A 147 14.38 -11.90 -6.82
N VAL A 148 15.61 -11.96 -6.34
CA VAL A 148 16.12 -13.13 -5.63
C VAL A 148 16.09 -12.92 -4.12
N ARG A 149 16.14 -11.65 -3.68
CA ARG A 149 16.17 -11.33 -2.25
C ARG A 149 15.72 -9.89 -2.00
N ILE A 150 15.09 -9.67 -0.84
CA ILE A 150 14.81 -8.35 -0.28
C ILE A 150 15.49 -8.28 1.09
N ILE A 151 16.28 -7.23 1.32
CA ILE A 151 17.03 -7.03 2.55
C ILE A 151 16.58 -5.72 3.19
N GLU A 152 15.97 -5.80 4.37
CA GLU A 152 15.48 -4.61 5.08
C GLU A 152 16.66 -3.83 5.66
N LYS A 153 16.80 -2.57 5.27
CA LYS A 153 17.77 -1.58 5.76
C LYS A 153 19.19 -2.14 5.92
N PRO A 154 19.79 -2.66 4.86
CA PRO A 154 21.13 -3.24 4.92
C PRO A 154 22.17 -2.17 5.22
N LYS A 155 23.15 -2.49 6.08
CA LYS A 155 24.30 -1.61 6.34
C LYS A 155 25.16 -1.41 5.09
N ASN A 156 25.27 -2.45 4.28
CA ASN A 156 25.99 -2.45 3.00
C ASN A 156 25.00 -2.89 1.91
N PRO A 157 24.29 -1.94 1.28
CA PRO A 157 23.30 -2.25 0.25
C PRO A 157 23.96 -2.89 -0.98
N PRO A 158 23.45 -4.01 -1.49
CA PRO A 158 23.97 -4.64 -2.71
C PRO A 158 23.60 -3.88 -3.98
N THR A 159 22.50 -3.12 -3.96
CA THR A 159 22.00 -2.31 -5.08
C THR A 159 21.40 -1.00 -4.55
N ASN A 160 20.99 -0.11 -5.46
CA ASN A 160 20.23 1.10 -5.13
C ASN A 160 18.71 0.94 -5.42
N LEU A 161 18.25 -0.27 -5.78
CA LEU A 161 16.85 -0.58 -6.02
C LEU A 161 16.11 -0.79 -4.70
N ALA A 162 15.17 0.08 -4.40
CA ALA A 162 14.39 0.05 -3.17
C ALA A 162 12.88 -0.15 -3.44
N ASN A 163 12.23 -0.78 -2.48
CA ASN A 163 10.78 -0.91 -2.40
C ASN A 163 10.23 -0.15 -1.19
#